data_d89db4d4d33486f6a8caa6960dfddc9a
#
_entry.id   d89db4d4d33486f6a8caa6960dfddc9a
#
_cell.length_a   1.000
_cell.length_b   1.000
_cell.length_c   1.000
_cell.angle_alpha   90.00
_cell.angle_beta   90.00
_cell.angle_gamma   90.00
#
_symmetry.space_group_name_H-M   'P 1'
#
loop_
_entity.id
_entity.type
_entity.pdbx_description
1 polymer ?
#
loop_
_entity_poly.entity_id
_entity_poly.type
_entity_poly.pdbx_seq_one_letter_code
_entity_poly.pdbx_strand_id
1 'polypeptide(L)'
;MHYLQILLTPHYHIISRLNSTNIFQTIVDEAPDLILSDVLMPDKDGYQLCKEIKTKLQFCHIPVVLVTAKSTVENQIEGLHTGADAYVPKPFEPAYLLALIESLLTNRDKMRSFLVSNTRTSRMKELTLAPKDEAFMAELYKLMENELDNPELDITRMAELLKISRTKFYYKVKGLTGKNPSVFFRTYKLNRAAELIKEGTYTISEIADMTGFNTLPPLLYLL
;
A
#
# COMPACT_ATOMS: atom_id res chain seq x y z
N MET A 1 18.05 20.76 -1.15
CA MET A 1 17.63 19.64 -2.02
C MET A 1 18.81 18.81 -2.53
N HIS A 2 19.86 19.43 -3.06
CA HIS A 2 21.07 18.74 -3.59
C HIS A 2 21.74 17.78 -2.57
N TYR A 3 21.86 18.16 -1.29
CA TYR A 3 22.43 17.31 -0.24
C TYR A 3 21.66 16.00 -0.04
N LEU A 4 20.32 16.05 0.02
CA LEU A 4 19.49 14.84 0.16
C LEU A 4 19.63 13.89 -1.04
N GLN A 5 19.75 14.44 -2.26
CA GLN A 5 19.99 13.61 -3.44
C GLN A 5 21.34 12.89 -3.36
N ILE A 6 22.41 13.59 -3.00
CA ILE A 6 23.75 12.98 -2.85
C ILE A 6 23.70 11.89 -1.77
N LEU A 7 23.05 12.13 -0.64
CA LEU A 7 22.95 11.18 0.47
C LEU A 7 22.16 9.91 0.07
N LEU A 8 21.05 10.07 -0.64
CA LEU A 8 20.09 8.98 -0.86
C LEU A 8 20.33 8.20 -2.16
N THR A 9 20.93 8.81 -3.19
CA THR A 9 21.15 8.16 -4.51
C THR A 9 21.96 6.85 -4.43
N PRO A 10 22.95 6.67 -3.53
CA PRO A 10 23.64 5.40 -3.41
C PRO A 10 22.76 4.24 -2.94
N HIS A 11 21.62 4.52 -2.30
CA HIS A 11 20.76 3.54 -1.64
C HIS A 11 19.40 3.37 -2.32
N TYR A 12 18.91 4.43 -3.02
CA TYR A 12 17.53 4.49 -3.54
C TYR A 12 17.48 5.13 -4.92
N HIS A 13 16.47 4.74 -5.71
CA HIS A 13 16.11 5.46 -6.92
C HIS A 13 15.37 6.75 -6.53
N ILE A 14 15.91 7.91 -6.89
CA ILE A 14 15.40 9.22 -6.44
C ILE A 14 14.69 9.95 -7.57
N ILE A 15 13.43 10.29 -7.33
CA ILE A 15 12.63 11.16 -8.19
C ILE A 15 12.50 12.51 -7.49
N SER A 16 13.20 13.51 -8.00
CA SER A 16 13.25 14.84 -7.38
C SER A 16 12.30 15.81 -8.06
N ARG A 17 11.59 16.61 -7.26
CA ARG A 17 10.74 17.72 -7.71
C ARG A 17 11.05 18.95 -6.86
N LEU A 18 11.09 20.12 -7.51
CA LEU A 18 11.39 21.40 -6.84
C LEU A 18 10.16 22.03 -6.21
N ASN A 19 8.98 21.65 -6.65
CA ASN A 19 7.70 22.15 -6.17
C ASN A 19 6.64 21.03 -6.12
N SER A 20 5.46 21.36 -5.61
CA SER A 20 4.34 20.43 -5.51
C SER A 20 3.43 20.41 -6.73
N THR A 21 3.77 21.14 -7.80
CA THR A 21 2.97 21.20 -9.04
C THR A 21 2.91 19.80 -9.66
N ASN A 22 1.71 19.35 -10.02
CA ASN A 22 1.46 18.02 -10.60
C ASN A 22 1.96 16.83 -9.77
N ILE A 23 2.17 17.01 -8.46
CA ILE A 23 2.72 15.96 -7.60
C ILE A 23 1.87 14.67 -7.63
N PHE A 24 0.54 14.78 -7.71
CA PHE A 24 -0.33 13.61 -7.78
C PHE A 24 -0.16 12.82 -9.09
N GLN A 25 0.08 13.53 -10.21
CA GLN A 25 0.41 12.84 -11.46
C GLN A 25 1.76 12.12 -11.35
N THR A 26 2.76 12.79 -10.77
CA THR A 26 4.06 12.15 -10.49
C THR A 26 3.90 10.89 -9.59
N ILE A 27 3.08 10.95 -8.54
CA ILE A 27 2.83 9.78 -7.68
C ILE A 27 2.17 8.64 -8.47
N VAL A 28 1.28 8.96 -9.40
CA VAL A 28 0.64 7.96 -10.28
C VAL A 28 1.63 7.32 -11.23
N ASP A 29 2.45 8.11 -11.89
CA ASP A 29 3.38 7.67 -12.94
C ASP A 29 4.54 6.87 -12.37
N GLU A 30 5.11 7.33 -11.26
CA GLU A 30 6.33 6.80 -10.68
C GLU A 30 6.08 5.79 -9.54
N ALA A 31 4.86 5.79 -8.96
CA ALA A 31 4.46 4.91 -7.86
C ALA A 31 5.50 4.82 -6.71
N PRO A 32 5.90 5.93 -6.08
CA PRO A 32 6.98 5.95 -5.11
C PRO A 32 6.66 5.10 -3.87
N ASP A 33 7.68 4.48 -3.29
CA ASP A 33 7.54 3.70 -2.06
C ASP A 33 7.57 4.56 -0.81
N LEU A 34 8.10 5.78 -0.90
CA LEU A 34 8.16 6.77 0.18
C LEU A 34 8.25 8.17 -0.41
N ILE A 35 7.66 9.14 0.27
CA ILE A 35 7.75 10.56 -0.08
C ILE A 35 8.52 11.28 1.02
N LEU A 36 9.58 11.98 0.63
CA LEU A 36 10.34 12.88 1.49
C LEU A 36 10.03 14.31 1.07
N SER A 37 9.45 15.11 1.95
CA SER A 37 9.05 16.49 1.63
C SER A 37 9.66 17.48 2.61
N ASP A 38 10.13 18.62 2.08
CA ASP A 38 10.37 19.79 2.94
C ASP A 38 9.02 20.39 3.35
N VAL A 39 8.94 20.93 4.54
CA VAL A 39 7.78 21.71 4.99
C VAL A 39 7.75 23.07 4.32
N LEU A 40 8.92 23.73 4.22
CA LEU A 40 9.02 25.06 3.61
C LEU A 40 9.22 24.94 2.10
N MET A 41 8.12 25.00 1.34
CA MET A 41 8.13 25.02 -0.12
C MET A 41 7.42 26.27 -0.65
N PRO A 42 7.81 26.79 -1.84
CA PRO A 42 7.27 28.06 -2.36
C PRO A 42 5.77 28.04 -2.63
N ASP A 43 5.25 26.94 -3.20
CA ASP A 43 3.88 26.91 -3.73
C ASP A 43 2.86 26.33 -2.74
N LYS A 44 3.24 25.26 -2.04
CA LYS A 44 2.38 24.54 -1.10
C LYS A 44 3.21 24.08 0.08
N ASP A 45 2.75 24.38 1.27
CA ASP A 45 3.35 23.87 2.51
C ASP A 45 3.36 22.34 2.53
N GLY A 46 4.48 21.75 2.99
CA GLY A 46 4.64 20.30 3.12
C GLY A 46 3.59 19.65 4.03
N TYR A 47 3.06 20.36 5.01
CA TYR A 47 1.95 19.90 5.86
C TYR A 47 0.68 19.72 5.04
N GLN A 48 0.34 20.69 4.21
CA GLN A 48 -0.83 20.61 3.32
C GLN A 48 -0.68 19.47 2.33
N LEU A 49 0.51 19.33 1.72
CA LEU A 49 0.80 18.22 0.81
C LEU A 49 0.64 16.87 1.51
N CYS A 50 1.22 16.70 2.69
CA CYS A 50 1.09 15.48 3.48
C CYS A 50 -0.39 15.15 3.77
N LYS A 51 -1.16 16.12 4.26
CA LYS A 51 -2.58 15.97 4.53
C LYS A 51 -3.37 15.56 3.29
N GLU A 52 -3.08 16.16 2.14
CA GLU A 52 -3.74 15.78 0.88
C GLU A 52 -3.41 14.35 0.45
N ILE A 53 -2.15 13.92 0.56
CA ILE A 53 -1.73 12.53 0.28
C ILE A 53 -2.46 11.57 1.22
N LYS A 54 -2.45 11.84 2.54
CA LYS A 54 -3.03 10.97 3.57
C LYS A 54 -4.57 10.95 3.56
N THR A 55 -5.21 11.94 2.96
CA THR A 55 -6.68 11.95 2.81
C THR A 55 -7.17 11.22 1.57
N LYS A 56 -6.36 11.08 0.52
CA LYS A 56 -6.75 10.39 -0.72
C LYS A 56 -6.59 8.87 -0.58
N LEU A 57 -7.68 8.12 -0.76
CA LEU A 57 -7.70 6.66 -0.61
C LEU A 57 -6.58 5.97 -1.40
N GLN A 58 -6.33 6.38 -2.64
CA GLN A 58 -5.33 5.75 -3.51
C GLN A 58 -3.88 5.99 -3.10
N PHE A 59 -3.59 6.96 -2.21
CA PHE A 59 -2.22 7.37 -1.85
C PHE A 59 -1.91 7.31 -0.36
N CYS A 60 -2.93 7.22 0.52
CA CYS A 60 -2.74 7.32 1.98
C CYS A 60 -1.82 6.23 2.55
N HIS A 61 -1.62 5.12 1.83
CA HIS A 61 -0.69 4.05 2.19
C HIS A 61 0.80 4.40 1.98
N ILE A 62 1.11 5.49 1.26
CA ILE A 62 2.51 5.89 0.99
C ILE A 62 3.06 6.59 2.23
N PRO A 63 4.19 6.12 2.79
CA PRO A 63 4.85 6.82 3.88
C PRO A 63 5.30 8.22 3.46
N VAL A 64 5.04 9.20 4.31
CA VAL A 64 5.46 10.60 4.13
C VAL A 64 6.36 11.01 5.28
N VAL A 65 7.60 11.40 4.96
CA VAL A 65 8.58 11.94 5.90
C VAL A 65 8.71 13.44 5.66
N LEU A 66 8.45 14.25 6.68
CA LEU A 66 8.62 15.69 6.63
C LEU A 66 9.99 16.08 7.14
N VAL A 67 10.78 16.77 6.32
CA VAL A 67 12.13 17.25 6.68
C VAL A 67 12.13 18.78 6.67
N THR A 68 12.47 19.43 7.79
CA THR A 68 12.25 20.87 7.91
C THR A 68 13.20 21.58 8.87
N ALA A 69 13.41 22.88 8.63
CA ALA A 69 14.11 23.76 9.56
C ALA A 69 13.24 24.15 10.78
N LYS A 70 11.93 23.90 10.77
CA LYS A 70 11.06 24.13 11.93
C LYS A 70 11.31 23.01 12.96
N SER A 71 11.96 23.31 14.07
CA SER A 71 12.41 22.31 15.07
C SER A 71 11.64 22.36 16.38
N THR A 72 10.66 23.25 16.55
CA THR A 72 9.89 23.36 17.79
C THR A 72 8.97 22.17 17.99
N VAL A 73 8.66 21.85 19.24
CA VAL A 73 7.76 20.74 19.59
C VAL A 73 6.36 20.93 18.98
N GLU A 74 5.86 22.16 18.96
CA GLU A 74 4.57 22.51 18.38
C GLU A 74 4.53 22.16 16.88
N ASN A 75 5.58 22.50 16.13
CA ASN A 75 5.68 22.15 14.70
C ASN A 75 5.78 20.63 14.45
N GLN A 76 6.45 19.90 15.36
CA GLN A 76 6.51 18.44 15.29
C GLN A 76 5.12 17.81 15.53
N ILE A 77 4.39 18.32 16.53
CA ILE A 77 3.01 17.89 16.83
C ILE A 77 2.10 18.20 15.63
N GLU A 78 2.20 19.41 15.05
CA GLU A 78 1.45 19.77 13.84
C GLU A 78 1.75 18.81 12.68
N GLY A 79 3.04 18.49 12.44
CA GLY A 79 3.46 17.54 11.41
C GLY A 79 2.83 16.16 11.59
N LEU A 80 2.84 15.63 12.81
CA LEU A 80 2.21 14.35 13.12
C LEU A 80 0.68 14.39 12.96
N HIS A 81 0.04 15.50 13.30
CA HIS A 81 -1.41 15.68 13.10
C HIS A 81 -1.81 15.72 11.60
N THR A 82 -0.89 16.01 10.68
CA THR A 82 -1.15 15.89 9.24
C THR A 82 -1.19 14.43 8.75
N GLY A 83 -0.79 13.49 9.61
CA GLY A 83 -0.66 12.07 9.29
C GLY A 83 0.70 11.70 8.70
N ALA A 84 1.73 12.54 8.85
CA ALA A 84 3.10 12.18 8.48
C ALA A 84 3.58 10.97 9.29
N ASP A 85 4.32 10.08 8.63
CA ASP A 85 4.86 8.87 9.26
C ASP A 85 6.14 9.18 10.06
N ALA A 86 6.82 10.27 9.70
CA ALA A 86 7.94 10.78 10.46
C ALA A 86 8.18 12.27 10.21
N TYR A 87 8.85 12.90 11.19
CA TYR A 87 9.24 14.31 11.16
C TYR A 87 10.71 14.41 11.52
N VAL A 88 11.52 15.01 10.66
CA VAL A 88 12.98 15.10 10.80
C VAL A 88 13.40 16.58 10.80
N PRO A 89 13.76 17.14 11.96
CA PRO A 89 14.26 18.52 12.03
C PRO A 89 15.66 18.63 11.41
N LYS A 90 15.94 19.74 10.73
CA LYS A 90 17.25 20.13 10.25
C LYS A 90 17.97 20.97 11.32
N PRO A 91 19.28 20.78 11.57
CA PRO A 91 20.15 19.75 10.97
C PRO A 91 19.88 18.36 11.52
N PHE A 92 20.08 17.32 10.71
CA PHE A 92 19.90 15.92 11.08
C PHE A 92 21.17 15.11 10.75
N GLU A 93 21.37 14.03 11.50
CA GLU A 93 22.43 13.06 11.23
C GLU A 93 22.06 12.20 9.99
N PRO A 94 22.94 12.06 8.98
CA PRO A 94 22.68 11.25 7.79
C PRO A 94 22.29 9.81 8.12
N ALA A 95 22.99 9.19 9.06
CA ALA A 95 22.72 7.81 9.48
C ALA A 95 21.31 7.65 10.07
N TYR A 96 20.82 8.65 10.82
CA TYR A 96 19.47 8.65 11.36
C TYR A 96 18.42 8.66 10.26
N LEU A 97 18.56 9.55 9.27
CA LEU A 97 17.59 9.64 8.15
C LEU A 97 17.58 8.34 7.33
N LEU A 98 18.74 7.76 7.03
CA LEU A 98 18.84 6.49 6.30
C LEU A 98 18.16 5.35 7.08
N ALA A 99 18.47 5.20 8.37
CA ALA A 99 17.85 4.17 9.21
C ALA A 99 16.33 4.32 9.32
N LEU A 100 15.83 5.57 9.40
CA LEU A 100 14.41 5.86 9.45
C LEU A 100 13.71 5.44 8.14
N ILE A 101 14.28 5.82 6.99
CA ILE A 101 13.73 5.46 5.66
C ILE A 101 13.73 3.93 5.50
N GLU A 102 14.83 3.26 5.82
CA GLU A 102 14.94 1.80 5.77
C GLU A 102 13.90 1.10 6.65
N SER A 103 13.69 1.59 7.87
CA SER A 103 12.66 1.06 8.78
C SER A 103 11.26 1.18 8.20
N LEU A 104 10.91 2.35 7.64
CA LEU A 104 9.58 2.58 7.03
C LEU A 104 9.37 1.67 5.81
N LEU A 105 10.36 1.53 4.94
CA LEU A 105 10.28 0.66 3.76
C LEU A 105 10.19 -0.82 4.14
N THR A 106 11.02 -1.27 5.10
CA THR A 106 11.00 -2.65 5.61
C THR A 106 9.65 -3.01 6.22
N ASN A 107 9.06 -2.12 7.02
CA ASN A 107 7.74 -2.33 7.60
C ASN A 107 6.66 -2.43 6.52
N ARG A 108 6.76 -1.61 5.47
CA ARG A 108 5.86 -1.66 4.33
C ARG A 108 5.97 -3.00 3.57
N ASP A 109 7.17 -3.51 3.35
CA ASP A 109 7.39 -4.78 2.66
C ASP A 109 6.89 -5.98 3.48
N LYS A 110 7.10 -5.97 4.80
CA LYS A 110 6.49 -6.96 5.71
C LYS A 110 4.97 -6.96 5.61
N MET A 111 4.37 -5.78 5.63
CA MET A 111 2.93 -5.60 5.49
C MET A 111 2.42 -6.11 4.13
N ARG A 112 3.08 -5.76 3.02
CA ARG A 112 2.76 -6.26 1.67
C ARG A 112 2.78 -7.78 1.61
N SER A 113 3.85 -8.39 2.14
CA SER A 113 4.01 -9.84 2.17
C SER A 113 2.90 -10.51 2.98
N PHE A 114 2.56 -9.96 4.13
CA PHE A 114 1.46 -10.46 4.94
C PHE A 114 0.12 -10.38 4.20
N LEU A 115 -0.20 -9.23 3.60
CA LEU A 115 -1.45 -9.06 2.85
C LEU A 115 -1.56 -10.02 1.67
N VAL A 116 -0.48 -10.31 0.96
CA VAL A 116 -0.49 -11.27 -0.17
C VAL A 116 -0.65 -12.70 0.28
N SER A 117 -0.05 -13.10 1.41
CA SER A 117 -0.10 -14.46 1.92
C SER A 117 -1.37 -14.78 2.72
N ASN A 118 -2.07 -13.74 3.21
CA ASN A 118 -3.25 -13.91 4.06
C ASN A 118 -4.51 -14.15 3.21
N THR A 119 -5.38 -15.04 3.69
CA THR A 119 -6.67 -15.36 3.06
C THR A 119 -7.87 -15.05 3.97
N ARG A 120 -7.64 -14.63 5.22
CA ARG A 120 -8.69 -14.44 6.23
C ARG A 120 -8.63 -13.06 6.86
N THR A 121 -9.75 -12.38 6.90
CA THR A 121 -9.93 -11.07 7.55
C THR A 121 -9.54 -11.08 9.03
N SER A 122 -9.72 -12.21 9.74
CA SER A 122 -9.42 -12.33 11.17
C SER A 122 -7.95 -12.08 11.53
N ARG A 123 -7.01 -12.33 10.62
CA ARG A 123 -5.57 -12.10 10.86
C ARG A 123 -5.11 -10.68 10.61
N MET A 124 -5.95 -9.82 10.05
CA MET A 124 -5.57 -8.42 9.76
C MET A 124 -5.29 -7.60 11.03
N LYS A 125 -5.86 -7.99 12.18
CA LYS A 125 -5.59 -7.34 13.47
C LYS A 125 -4.13 -7.46 13.95
N GLU A 126 -3.34 -8.34 13.33
CA GLU A 126 -1.92 -8.49 13.61
C GLU A 126 -1.06 -7.40 12.92
N LEU A 127 -1.68 -6.62 12.01
CA LEU A 127 -1.01 -5.55 11.27
C LEU A 127 -1.34 -4.18 11.84
N THR A 128 -0.33 -3.32 11.91
CA THR A 128 -0.51 -1.89 12.19
C THR A 128 -0.74 -1.15 10.86
N LEU A 129 -1.94 -1.25 10.31
CA LEU A 129 -2.37 -0.48 9.15
C LEU A 129 -2.95 0.87 9.57
N ALA A 130 -2.82 1.87 8.70
CA ALA A 130 -3.62 3.08 8.87
C ALA A 130 -5.12 2.73 8.80
N PRO A 131 -6.00 3.35 9.62
CA PRO A 131 -7.41 2.95 9.72
C PRO A 131 -8.15 2.88 8.37
N LYS A 132 -7.83 3.77 7.41
CA LYS A 132 -8.41 3.74 6.06
C LYS A 132 -7.94 2.55 5.23
N ASP A 133 -6.70 2.13 5.42
CA ASP A 133 -6.10 0.99 4.73
C ASP A 133 -6.66 -0.31 5.29
N GLU A 134 -6.79 -0.39 6.59
CA GLU A 134 -7.40 -1.52 7.29
C GLU A 134 -8.86 -1.71 6.87
N ALA A 135 -9.67 -0.65 6.92
CA ALA A 135 -11.07 -0.70 6.51
C ALA A 135 -11.21 -1.15 5.04
N PHE A 136 -10.41 -0.57 4.12
CA PHE A 136 -10.42 -0.96 2.71
C PHE A 136 -10.07 -2.43 2.51
N MET A 137 -9.00 -2.91 3.15
CA MET A 137 -8.58 -4.31 3.01
C MET A 137 -9.60 -5.27 3.63
N ALA A 138 -10.20 -4.91 4.76
CA ALA A 138 -11.26 -5.72 5.39
C ALA A 138 -12.47 -5.88 4.46
N GLU A 139 -12.93 -4.79 3.84
CA GLU A 139 -14.03 -4.83 2.86
C GLU A 139 -13.64 -5.63 1.62
N LEU A 140 -12.41 -5.47 1.12
CA LEU A 140 -11.93 -6.21 -0.05
C LEU A 140 -11.84 -7.72 0.22
N TYR A 141 -11.30 -8.13 1.36
CA TYR A 141 -11.24 -9.56 1.72
C TYR A 141 -12.64 -10.15 1.91
N LYS A 142 -13.54 -9.44 2.59
CA LYS A 142 -14.93 -9.86 2.74
C LYS A 142 -15.62 -10.03 1.39
N LEU A 143 -15.39 -9.10 0.46
CA LEU A 143 -15.92 -9.20 -0.90
C LEU A 143 -15.36 -10.43 -1.63
N MET A 144 -14.04 -10.62 -1.61
CA MET A 144 -13.39 -11.77 -2.26
C MET A 144 -13.81 -13.11 -1.66
N GLU A 145 -14.07 -13.16 -0.34
CA GLU A 145 -14.56 -14.35 0.34
C GLU A 145 -16.01 -14.69 -0.06
N ASN A 146 -16.89 -13.68 -0.08
CA ASN A 146 -18.30 -13.88 -0.42
C ASN A 146 -18.56 -14.23 -1.89
N GLU A 147 -17.69 -13.80 -2.77
CA GLU A 147 -17.82 -13.94 -4.24
C GLU A 147 -16.71 -14.86 -4.80
N LEU A 148 -16.13 -15.72 -3.96
CA LEU A 148 -14.97 -16.53 -4.34
C LEU A 148 -15.27 -17.50 -5.48
N ASP A 149 -16.44 -18.10 -5.46
CA ASP A 149 -16.97 -19.05 -6.45
C ASP A 149 -17.52 -18.37 -7.72
N ASN A 150 -17.72 -17.05 -7.69
CA ASN A 150 -18.25 -16.32 -8.84
C ASN A 150 -17.20 -16.15 -9.95
N PRO A 151 -17.35 -16.83 -11.11
CA PRO A 151 -16.41 -16.72 -12.21
C PRO A 151 -16.41 -15.36 -12.90
N GLU A 152 -17.49 -14.59 -12.76
CA GLU A 152 -17.67 -13.26 -13.37
C GLU A 152 -17.11 -12.13 -12.50
N LEU A 153 -16.58 -12.46 -11.30
CA LEU A 153 -15.97 -11.45 -10.44
C LEU A 153 -14.63 -11.01 -11.01
N ASP A 154 -14.64 -9.87 -11.67
CA ASP A 154 -13.46 -9.20 -12.21
C ASP A 154 -13.10 -7.93 -11.41
N ILE A 155 -12.01 -7.29 -11.81
CA ILE A 155 -11.48 -6.07 -11.17
C ILE A 155 -12.46 -4.89 -11.29
N THR A 156 -13.21 -4.80 -12.38
CA THR A 156 -14.20 -3.75 -12.61
C THR A 156 -15.36 -3.94 -11.64
N ARG A 157 -15.87 -5.16 -11.55
CA ARG A 157 -16.97 -5.52 -10.66
C ARG A 157 -16.60 -5.33 -9.19
N MET A 158 -15.36 -5.70 -8.78
CA MET A 158 -14.86 -5.42 -7.43
C MET A 158 -14.86 -3.93 -7.10
N ALA A 159 -14.37 -3.09 -8.01
CA ALA A 159 -14.34 -1.65 -7.81
C ALA A 159 -15.77 -1.06 -7.67
N GLU A 160 -16.71 -1.52 -8.48
CA GLU A 160 -18.14 -1.13 -8.41
C GLU A 160 -18.75 -1.50 -7.06
N LEU A 161 -18.58 -2.74 -6.61
CA LEU A 161 -19.10 -3.23 -5.32
C LEU A 161 -18.51 -2.46 -4.13
N LEU A 162 -17.24 -2.08 -4.20
CA LEU A 162 -16.58 -1.21 -3.22
C LEU A 162 -16.89 0.28 -3.41
N LYS A 163 -17.74 0.65 -4.39
CA LYS A 163 -18.18 2.04 -4.69
C LYS A 163 -17.02 3.00 -4.93
N ILE A 164 -15.97 2.54 -5.59
CA ILE A 164 -14.82 3.36 -5.99
C ILE A 164 -14.52 3.20 -7.48
N SER A 165 -13.85 4.19 -8.10
CA SER A 165 -13.46 4.04 -9.50
C SER A 165 -12.39 2.95 -9.67
N ARG A 166 -12.39 2.28 -10.85
CA ARG A 166 -11.40 1.26 -11.21
C ARG A 166 -9.96 1.75 -11.05
N THR A 167 -9.70 3.01 -11.39
CA THR A 167 -8.38 3.63 -11.25
C THR A 167 -7.96 3.73 -9.77
N LYS A 168 -8.85 4.21 -8.88
CA LYS A 168 -8.57 4.28 -7.44
C LYS A 168 -8.37 2.90 -6.85
N PHE A 169 -9.19 1.93 -7.25
CA PHE A 169 -9.06 0.53 -6.84
C PHE A 169 -7.68 -0.02 -7.23
N TYR A 170 -7.28 0.16 -8.49
CA TYR A 170 -6.01 -0.30 -9.02
C TYR A 170 -4.83 0.22 -8.19
N TYR A 171 -4.72 1.55 -8.03
CA TYR A 171 -3.60 2.14 -7.29
C TYR A 171 -3.62 1.78 -5.81
N LYS A 172 -4.80 1.65 -5.20
CA LYS A 172 -4.93 1.25 -3.80
C LYS A 172 -4.44 -0.17 -3.56
N VAL A 173 -4.93 -1.14 -4.32
CA VAL A 173 -4.53 -2.55 -4.18
C VAL A 173 -3.04 -2.70 -4.50
N LYS A 174 -2.56 -2.14 -5.62
CA LYS A 174 -1.14 -2.20 -6.00
C LYS A 174 -0.24 -1.60 -4.92
N GLY A 175 -0.63 -0.46 -4.35
CA GLY A 175 0.13 0.22 -3.31
C GLY A 175 0.22 -0.57 -2.00
N LEU A 176 -0.89 -1.18 -1.57
CA LEU A 176 -0.94 -1.97 -0.34
C LEU A 176 -0.31 -3.36 -0.47
N THR A 177 -0.44 -4.01 -1.62
CA THR A 177 -0.03 -5.40 -1.80
C THR A 177 1.25 -5.55 -2.63
N GLY A 178 1.70 -4.50 -3.32
CA GLY A 178 2.78 -4.57 -4.30
C GLY A 178 2.42 -5.34 -5.58
N LYS A 179 1.19 -5.88 -5.69
CA LYS A 179 0.72 -6.67 -6.83
C LYS A 179 -0.37 -5.95 -7.60
N ASN A 180 -0.44 -6.18 -8.92
CA ASN A 180 -1.60 -5.75 -9.68
C ASN A 180 -2.86 -6.44 -9.14
N PRO A 181 -4.03 -5.78 -9.14
CA PRO A 181 -5.27 -6.34 -8.58
C PRO A 181 -5.61 -7.73 -9.11
N SER A 182 -5.45 -7.98 -10.42
CA SER A 182 -5.72 -9.30 -11.03
C SER A 182 -4.78 -10.38 -10.49
N VAL A 183 -3.49 -10.05 -10.31
CA VAL A 183 -2.50 -10.96 -9.74
C VAL A 183 -2.78 -11.20 -8.26
N PHE A 184 -3.15 -10.15 -7.51
CA PHE A 184 -3.51 -10.27 -6.11
C PHE A 184 -4.72 -11.18 -5.91
N PHE A 185 -5.80 -10.96 -6.67
CA PHE A 185 -7.00 -11.79 -6.59
C PHE A 185 -6.74 -13.25 -6.99
N ARG A 186 -5.99 -13.47 -8.08
CA ARG A 186 -5.58 -14.83 -8.46
C ARG A 186 -4.78 -15.51 -7.35
N THR A 187 -3.84 -14.81 -6.72
CA THR A 187 -3.04 -15.33 -5.60
C THR A 187 -3.94 -15.68 -4.41
N TYR A 188 -4.92 -14.83 -4.10
CA TYR A 188 -5.91 -15.09 -3.07
C TYR A 188 -6.69 -16.39 -3.34
N LYS A 189 -7.24 -16.57 -4.55
CA LYS A 189 -7.92 -17.80 -4.98
C LYS A 189 -7.04 -19.05 -4.83
N LEU A 190 -5.78 -18.97 -5.27
CA LEU A 190 -4.82 -20.08 -5.14
C LEU A 190 -4.51 -20.42 -3.67
N ASN A 191 -4.32 -19.42 -2.82
CA ASN A 191 -4.07 -19.63 -1.39
C ASN A 191 -5.29 -20.29 -0.72
N ARG A 192 -6.52 -19.88 -1.06
CA ARG A 192 -7.75 -20.52 -0.56
C ARG A 192 -7.87 -21.96 -1.05
N ALA A 193 -7.59 -22.23 -2.31
CA ALA A 193 -7.57 -23.58 -2.85
C ALA A 193 -6.54 -24.47 -2.13
N ALA A 194 -5.34 -23.94 -1.86
CA ALA A 194 -4.31 -24.67 -1.11
C ALA A 194 -4.72 -24.98 0.34
N GLU A 195 -5.47 -24.08 1.00
CA GLU A 195 -6.05 -24.35 2.33
C GLU A 195 -7.07 -25.50 2.26
N LEU A 196 -8.00 -25.46 1.29
CA LEU A 196 -9.01 -26.52 1.11
C LEU A 196 -8.40 -27.89 0.76
N ILE A 197 -7.33 -27.90 -0.05
CA ILE A 197 -6.57 -29.14 -0.34
C ILE A 197 -5.96 -29.70 0.96
N LYS A 198 -5.38 -28.86 1.81
CA LYS A 198 -4.80 -29.30 3.09
C LYS A 198 -5.83 -29.82 4.09
N GLU A 199 -7.06 -29.30 4.04
CA GLU A 199 -8.18 -29.80 4.86
C GLU A 199 -8.58 -31.23 4.45
N GLY A 200 -8.34 -31.63 3.21
CA GLY A 200 -8.55 -33.00 2.73
C GLY A 200 -10.02 -33.43 2.64
N THR A 201 -10.95 -32.50 2.71
CA THR A 201 -12.41 -32.80 2.78
C THR A 201 -13.04 -32.83 1.38
N TYR A 202 -12.49 -32.09 0.42
CA TYR A 202 -13.07 -31.87 -0.89
C TYR A 202 -12.22 -32.45 -2.01
N THR A 203 -12.86 -32.85 -3.10
CA THR A 203 -12.19 -33.24 -4.34
C THR A 203 -11.62 -32.00 -5.06
N ILE A 204 -10.65 -32.21 -5.95
CA ILE A 204 -10.06 -31.11 -6.75
C ILE A 204 -11.11 -30.39 -7.59
N SER A 205 -12.12 -31.10 -8.10
CA SER A 205 -13.23 -30.51 -8.86
C SER A 205 -14.07 -29.58 -7.99
N GLU A 206 -14.48 -30.04 -6.80
CA GLU A 206 -15.22 -29.22 -5.85
C GLU A 206 -14.43 -27.97 -5.41
N ILE A 207 -13.11 -28.13 -5.19
CA ILE A 207 -12.24 -26.98 -4.85
C ILE A 207 -12.17 -25.97 -6.01
N ALA A 208 -12.12 -26.45 -7.27
CA ALA A 208 -12.14 -25.58 -8.44
C ALA A 208 -13.44 -24.77 -8.48
N ASP A 209 -14.59 -25.41 -8.29
CA ASP A 209 -15.89 -24.75 -8.25
C ASP A 209 -15.98 -23.74 -7.09
N MET A 210 -15.59 -24.15 -5.87
CA MET A 210 -15.58 -23.29 -4.67
C MET A 210 -14.66 -22.09 -4.76
N THR A 211 -13.64 -22.16 -5.60
CA THR A 211 -12.66 -21.07 -5.78
C THR A 211 -12.79 -20.34 -7.11
N GLY A 212 -13.85 -20.66 -7.89
CA GLY A 212 -14.17 -20.00 -9.15
C GLY A 212 -13.06 -20.15 -10.20
N PHE A 213 -12.41 -21.33 -10.26
CA PHE A 213 -11.51 -21.69 -11.35
C PHE A 213 -12.27 -22.47 -12.43
N ASN A 214 -12.40 -21.88 -13.62
CA ASN A 214 -13.09 -22.52 -14.76
C ASN A 214 -12.31 -23.71 -15.35
N THR A 215 -11.06 -23.94 -14.94
CA THR A 215 -10.20 -25.01 -15.42
C THR A 215 -9.30 -25.54 -14.31
N LEU A 216 -9.08 -26.87 -14.29
CA LEU A 216 -8.23 -27.56 -13.32
C LEU A 216 -6.71 -27.27 -13.38
N PRO A 217 -6.10 -26.90 -14.54
CA PRO A 217 -4.63 -26.76 -14.65
C PRO A 217 -3.99 -25.86 -13.58
N PRO A 218 -4.54 -24.71 -13.15
CA PRO A 218 -3.92 -23.89 -12.10
C PRO A 218 -3.83 -24.60 -10.74
N LEU A 219 -4.74 -25.53 -10.44
CA LEU A 219 -4.77 -26.27 -9.16
C LEU A 219 -3.81 -27.45 -9.14
N LEU A 220 -3.52 -28.07 -10.30
CA LEU A 220 -2.60 -29.19 -10.40
C LEU A 220 -1.15 -28.84 -10.06
N TYR A 221 -0.76 -27.57 -10.13
CA TYR A 221 0.57 -27.10 -9.71
C TYR A 221 0.70 -26.88 -8.19
N LEU A 222 -0.38 -27.05 -7.43
CA LEU A 222 -0.39 -26.93 -5.96
C LEU A 222 -0.23 -28.28 -5.25
N LEU A 223 -0.32 -29.39 -6.01
CA LEU A 223 -0.12 -30.77 -5.56
C LEU A 223 1.34 -31.18 -5.73
#